data_78cf094744caa1dc72fecd9ed8097608
#
_entry.id   78cf094744caa1dc72fecd9ed8097608
#
_cell.length_a   1.000
_cell.length_b   1.000
_cell.length_c   1.000
_cell.angle_alpha   90.00
_cell.angle_beta   90.00
_cell.angle_gamma   90.00
#
_symmetry.space_group_name_H-M   'P 1'
#
loop_
_entity.id
_entity.type
_entity.pdbx_description
1 polymer ?
#
loop_
_entity_poly.entity_id
_entity_poly.type
_entity_poly.pdbx_seq_one_letter_code
_entity_poly.pdbx_strand_id
1 'polypeptide(L)'
;LSGDRFILGIGPSGPQVIEGWHGEPYGRPLTRTREYIEIIRKIEARDGPLIHDGHHYQIPRTGEGTTNLGKPLKGILHSISPLKIVTGTIAPAGVRVSAEVADGMIPVFMNPNRFDVFEDALNDGFEKAGGGKSLDNFTVTPFCAINLMDDEAAARQPARENLALYIGGMGARDKNFYNDYAKRLGHEGAAVEIQDHFLAGRRAEALASVPDELI
;
A
#
# COMPACT_ATOMS: atom_id res chain seq x y z
N LEU A 1 -23.40 1.70 -10.06
CA LEU A 1 -23.10 1.59 -11.49
C LEU A 1 -22.34 0.31 -11.83
N SER A 2 -21.41 -0.18 -10.97
CA SER A 2 -20.61 -1.38 -11.25
C SER A 2 -21.33 -2.71 -10.92
N GLY A 3 -22.45 -2.69 -10.20
CA GLY A 3 -23.09 -3.90 -9.66
C GLY A 3 -22.17 -4.63 -8.69
N ASP A 4 -21.56 -3.89 -7.77
CA ASP A 4 -20.65 -4.35 -6.70
C ASP A 4 -19.33 -4.97 -7.17
N ARG A 5 -18.96 -4.74 -8.46
CA ARG A 5 -17.69 -5.24 -9.00
C ARG A 5 -16.50 -4.29 -8.78
N PHE A 6 -16.74 -3.07 -8.32
CA PHE A 6 -15.68 -2.08 -8.12
C PHE A 6 -15.10 -2.17 -6.70
N ILE A 7 -13.79 -2.27 -6.60
CA ILE A 7 -13.02 -2.19 -5.36
C ILE A 7 -12.05 -1.02 -5.51
N LEU A 8 -12.03 -0.12 -4.53
CA LEU A 8 -11.12 1.01 -4.53
C LEU A 8 -9.78 0.62 -3.90
N GLY A 9 -8.72 0.61 -4.71
CA GLY A 9 -7.35 0.44 -4.22
C GLY A 9 -6.71 1.80 -3.90
N ILE A 10 -6.11 1.93 -2.73
CA ILE A 10 -5.42 3.14 -2.27
C ILE A 10 -4.01 2.78 -1.82
N GLY A 11 -3.02 3.62 -2.16
CA GLY A 11 -1.65 3.46 -1.70
C GLY A 11 -0.97 4.80 -1.47
N PRO A 12 -0.12 4.92 -0.44
CA PRO A 12 0.58 6.17 -0.12
C PRO A 12 1.76 6.46 -1.05
N SER A 13 2.13 5.53 -1.93
CA SER A 13 3.34 5.59 -2.74
C SER A 13 4.62 5.71 -1.89
N GLY A 14 5.72 6.19 -2.47
CA GLY A 14 6.99 6.45 -1.80
C GLY A 14 7.41 7.92 -1.90
N PRO A 15 8.31 8.37 -1.03
CA PRO A 15 8.76 9.77 -1.01
C PRO A 15 9.37 10.20 -2.35
N GLN A 16 10.09 9.32 -3.05
CA GLN A 16 10.70 9.62 -4.35
C GLN A 16 9.67 9.99 -5.41
N VAL A 17 8.49 9.35 -5.39
CA VAL A 17 7.40 9.63 -6.33
C VAL A 17 6.64 10.89 -5.89
N ILE A 18 6.24 10.96 -4.63
CA ILE A 18 5.41 12.06 -4.14
C ILE A 18 6.19 13.39 -4.17
N GLU A 19 7.42 13.39 -3.70
CA GLU A 19 8.24 14.60 -3.68
C GLU A 19 8.88 14.89 -5.04
N GLY A 20 9.33 13.83 -5.76
CA GLY A 20 10.05 13.97 -7.02
C GLY A 20 9.17 14.24 -8.24
N TRP A 21 7.95 13.68 -8.30
CA TRP A 21 7.04 13.84 -9.45
C TRP A 21 5.86 14.76 -9.17
N HIS A 22 5.28 14.66 -7.95
CA HIS A 22 4.10 15.45 -7.62
C HIS A 22 4.46 16.80 -6.99
N GLY A 23 5.71 16.97 -6.50
CA GLY A 23 6.15 18.20 -5.83
C GLY A 23 5.45 18.46 -4.50
N GLU A 24 4.90 17.40 -3.88
CA GLU A 24 4.16 17.48 -2.64
C GLU A 24 4.96 16.86 -1.48
N PRO A 25 4.87 17.40 -0.26
CA PRO A 25 5.51 16.78 0.90
C PRO A 25 4.98 15.37 1.15
N TYR A 26 5.86 14.39 1.33
CA TYR A 26 5.46 13.03 1.70
C TYR A 26 4.79 13.00 3.08
N GLY A 27 5.35 13.68 4.05
CA GLY A 27 4.77 13.95 5.36
C GLY A 27 4.42 12.69 6.15
N ARG A 28 3.15 12.60 6.58
CA ARG A 28 2.59 11.48 7.36
C ARG A 28 1.66 10.63 6.49
N PRO A 29 2.18 9.74 5.62
CA PRO A 29 1.38 9.05 4.61
C PRO A 29 0.30 8.14 5.22
N LEU A 30 0.57 7.48 6.35
CA LEU A 30 -0.41 6.62 7.00
C LEU A 30 -1.57 7.41 7.64
N THR A 31 -1.29 8.59 8.19
CA THR A 31 -2.34 9.51 8.67
C THR A 31 -3.20 9.98 7.51
N ARG A 32 -2.57 10.36 6.39
CA ARG A 32 -3.28 10.76 5.16
C ARG A 32 -4.18 9.63 4.64
N THR A 33 -3.69 8.40 4.60
CA THR A 33 -4.49 7.24 4.18
C THR A 33 -5.70 7.03 5.07
N ARG A 34 -5.54 7.12 6.40
CA ARG A 34 -6.65 7.00 7.34
C ARG A 34 -7.71 8.08 7.11
N GLU A 35 -7.31 9.34 7.10
CA GLU A 35 -8.22 10.47 6.87
C GLU A 35 -8.97 10.33 5.54
N TYR A 36 -8.28 9.90 4.48
CA TYR A 36 -8.87 9.72 3.16
C TYR A 36 -9.97 8.65 3.17
N ILE A 37 -9.71 7.51 3.82
CA ILE A 37 -10.72 6.44 3.98
C ILE A 37 -11.90 6.91 4.83
N GLU A 38 -11.64 7.61 5.94
CA GLU A 38 -12.69 8.18 6.79
C GLU A 38 -13.59 9.16 6.04
N ILE A 39 -13.00 10.02 5.20
CA ILE A 39 -13.74 10.95 4.34
C ILE A 39 -14.66 10.18 3.38
N ILE A 40 -14.14 9.14 2.72
CA ILE A 40 -14.94 8.31 1.81
C ILE A 40 -16.10 7.65 2.56
N ARG A 41 -15.85 7.08 3.74
CA ARG A 41 -16.90 6.45 4.56
C ARG A 41 -17.98 7.45 4.98
N LYS A 42 -17.60 8.66 5.36
CA LYS A 42 -18.57 9.75 5.66
C LYS A 42 -19.40 10.14 4.44
N ILE A 43 -18.79 10.19 3.26
CA ILE A 43 -19.50 10.47 2.01
C ILE A 43 -20.51 9.37 1.69
N GLU A 44 -20.16 8.12 1.89
CA GLU A 44 -21.03 6.95 1.66
C GLU A 44 -22.19 6.89 2.67
N ALA A 45 -21.89 7.07 3.95
CA ALA A 45 -22.89 7.01 5.05
C ALA A 45 -23.99 8.05 4.88
N ARG A 46 -23.66 9.23 4.34
CA ARG A 46 -24.64 10.31 4.10
C ARG A 46 -25.43 10.75 5.35
N ASP A 47 -24.88 10.60 6.54
CA ASP A 47 -25.55 10.98 7.77
C ASP A 47 -25.77 12.49 7.89
N GLY A 48 -24.95 13.27 7.18
CA GLY A 48 -25.02 14.74 7.13
C GLY A 48 -24.17 15.32 6.00
N PRO A 49 -24.07 16.66 5.95
CA PRO A 49 -23.04 17.33 5.14
C PRO A 49 -21.64 16.92 5.59
N LEU A 50 -20.72 16.76 4.62
CA LEU A 50 -19.36 16.33 4.91
C LEU A 50 -18.60 17.39 5.70
N ILE A 51 -18.13 16.98 6.89
CA ILE A 51 -17.20 17.73 7.73
C ILE A 51 -16.04 16.80 8.10
N HIS A 52 -14.82 17.28 7.91
CA HIS A 52 -13.61 16.61 8.35
C HIS A 52 -12.58 17.65 8.80
N ASP A 53 -12.05 17.48 9.99
CA ASP A 53 -10.99 18.32 10.55
C ASP A 53 -9.82 17.42 10.92
N GLY A 54 -8.97 17.15 9.93
CA GLY A 54 -7.81 16.26 10.04
C GLY A 54 -6.49 17.01 9.92
N HIS A 55 -5.40 16.25 10.01
CA HIS A 55 -4.05 16.79 9.84
C HIS A 55 -3.75 17.16 8.38
N HIS A 56 -4.25 16.35 7.42
CA HIS A 56 -4.01 16.56 6.00
C HIS A 56 -5.20 17.18 5.28
N TYR A 57 -6.41 16.90 5.73
CA TYR A 57 -7.63 17.34 5.09
C TYR A 57 -8.51 18.12 6.06
N GLN A 58 -8.86 19.34 5.67
CA GLN A 58 -9.86 20.17 6.36
C GLN A 58 -11.01 20.41 5.38
N ILE A 59 -12.21 19.95 5.73
CA ILE A 59 -13.41 20.06 4.88
C ILE A 59 -14.57 20.60 5.71
N PRO A 60 -15.15 21.79 5.39
CA PRO A 60 -14.65 22.70 4.36
C PRO A 60 -13.33 23.38 4.73
N ARG A 61 -12.52 23.68 3.73
CA ARG A 61 -11.26 24.39 3.94
C ARG A 61 -11.53 25.88 4.19
N THR A 62 -10.86 26.42 5.20
CA THR A 62 -10.90 27.84 5.56
C THR A 62 -9.49 28.43 5.67
N GLY A 63 -9.35 29.75 5.74
CA GLY A 63 -8.08 30.43 5.97
C GLY A 63 -7.34 30.79 4.69
N GLU A 64 -6.02 30.84 4.78
CA GLU A 64 -5.15 31.31 3.69
C GLU A 64 -5.37 30.54 2.37
N GLY A 65 -5.41 31.30 1.27
CA GLY A 65 -5.60 30.75 -0.08
C GLY A 65 -7.05 30.32 -0.39
N THR A 66 -8.03 30.59 0.50
CA THR A 66 -9.44 30.29 0.26
C THR A 66 -10.26 31.54 0.04
N THR A 67 -11.44 31.40 -0.59
CA THR A 67 -12.44 32.48 -0.71
C THR A 67 -13.26 32.65 0.55
N ASN A 68 -13.14 31.75 1.52
CA ASN A 68 -13.99 31.61 2.72
C ASN A 68 -15.50 31.43 2.42
N LEU A 69 -15.85 31.02 1.20
CA LEU A 69 -17.22 30.69 0.79
C LEU A 69 -17.53 29.19 0.91
N GLY A 70 -16.53 28.38 1.30
CA GLY A 70 -16.70 26.94 1.51
C GLY A 70 -17.71 26.65 2.62
N LYS A 71 -18.63 25.74 2.33
CA LYS A 71 -19.60 25.22 3.30
C LYS A 71 -19.71 23.71 3.18
N PRO A 72 -20.10 23.01 4.26
CA PRO A 72 -20.30 21.56 4.20
C PRO A 72 -21.34 21.18 3.14
N LEU A 73 -21.00 20.21 2.31
CA LEU A 73 -21.86 19.72 1.23
C LEU A 73 -22.22 18.25 1.46
N LYS A 74 -23.38 17.84 0.99
CA LYS A 74 -23.83 16.44 0.98
C LYS A 74 -23.97 15.96 -0.45
N GLY A 75 -23.34 14.83 -0.79
CA GLY A 75 -23.46 14.24 -2.11
C GLY A 75 -24.89 13.80 -2.42
N ILE A 76 -25.30 13.84 -3.69
CA ILE A 76 -26.62 13.38 -4.15
C ILE A 76 -26.64 11.91 -4.56
N LEU A 77 -25.45 11.31 -4.78
CA LEU A 77 -25.35 9.90 -5.12
C LEU A 77 -25.61 9.01 -3.90
N HIS A 78 -26.37 7.94 -4.12
CA HIS A 78 -26.63 6.92 -3.11
C HIS A 78 -25.84 5.66 -3.48
N SER A 79 -24.98 5.18 -2.59
CA SER A 79 -24.43 3.85 -2.70
C SER A 79 -25.50 2.82 -2.34
N ILE A 80 -25.63 1.76 -3.16
CA ILE A 80 -26.53 0.65 -2.88
C ILE A 80 -25.87 -0.42 -2.02
N SER A 81 -24.55 -0.37 -1.92
CA SER A 81 -23.71 -1.26 -1.12
C SER A 81 -22.46 -0.49 -0.67
N PRO A 82 -21.84 -0.86 0.46
CA PRO A 82 -20.59 -0.27 0.90
C PRO A 82 -19.48 -0.46 -0.12
N LEU A 83 -18.74 0.59 -0.42
CA LEU A 83 -17.56 0.52 -1.27
C LEU A 83 -16.46 -0.26 -0.55
N LYS A 84 -16.00 -1.35 -1.17
CA LYS A 84 -14.81 -2.04 -0.66
C LYS A 84 -13.57 -1.21 -0.93
N ILE A 85 -12.79 -0.97 0.12
CA ILE A 85 -11.52 -0.21 0.08
C ILE A 85 -10.39 -1.12 0.51
N VAL A 86 -9.37 -1.26 -0.34
CA VAL A 86 -8.16 -2.02 -0.04
C VAL A 86 -6.94 -1.11 -0.13
N THR A 87 -5.89 -1.38 0.65
CA THR A 87 -4.67 -0.57 0.62
C THR A 87 -3.47 -1.36 0.13
N GLY A 88 -2.63 -0.72 -0.72
CA GLY A 88 -1.33 -1.25 -1.12
C GLY A 88 -0.32 -1.08 0.01
N THR A 89 0.09 -2.16 0.66
CA THR A 89 1.01 -2.12 1.79
C THR A 89 1.74 -3.44 2.03
N ILE A 90 2.98 -3.34 2.51
CA ILE A 90 3.81 -4.47 2.96
C ILE A 90 4.55 -4.16 4.28
N ALA A 91 4.69 -2.87 4.63
CA ALA A 91 5.35 -2.47 5.86
C ALA A 91 4.42 -2.66 7.08
N PRO A 92 4.91 -3.13 8.24
CA PRO A 92 4.06 -3.45 9.40
C PRO A 92 3.15 -2.31 9.83
N ALA A 93 3.65 -1.07 9.85
CA ALA A 93 2.83 0.09 10.20
C ALA A 93 1.69 0.35 9.20
N GLY A 94 1.93 0.12 7.90
CA GLY A 94 0.91 0.21 6.85
C GLY A 94 -0.11 -0.91 6.96
N VAL A 95 0.34 -2.14 7.22
CA VAL A 95 -0.53 -3.31 7.42
C VAL A 95 -1.47 -3.08 8.62
N ARG A 96 -0.94 -2.57 9.74
CA ARG A 96 -1.75 -2.20 10.90
C ARG A 96 -2.84 -1.19 10.56
N VAL A 97 -2.49 -0.11 9.83
CA VAL A 97 -3.49 0.90 9.41
C VAL A 97 -4.52 0.29 8.46
N SER A 98 -4.08 -0.55 7.51
CA SER A 98 -4.98 -1.27 6.61
C SER A 98 -5.99 -2.11 7.39
N ALA A 99 -5.50 -2.95 8.30
CA ALA A 99 -6.33 -3.79 9.15
C ALA A 99 -7.31 -2.98 10.02
N GLU A 100 -6.91 -1.78 10.47
CA GLU A 100 -7.77 -0.90 11.27
C GLU A 100 -8.90 -0.28 10.44
N VAL A 101 -8.62 0.31 9.26
CA VAL A 101 -9.58 1.23 8.60
C VAL A 101 -10.06 0.76 7.23
N ALA A 102 -9.41 -0.22 6.59
CA ALA A 102 -9.77 -0.70 5.25
C ALA A 102 -10.47 -2.06 5.28
N ASP A 103 -11.00 -2.52 4.16
CA ASP A 103 -11.65 -3.82 4.02
C ASP A 103 -10.68 -4.91 3.52
N GLY A 104 -9.44 -4.52 3.23
CA GLY A 104 -8.42 -5.46 2.77
C GLY A 104 -7.08 -4.78 2.45
N MET A 105 -6.13 -5.61 2.03
CA MET A 105 -4.81 -5.16 1.57
C MET A 105 -4.37 -5.87 0.30
N ILE A 106 -3.50 -5.18 -0.45
CA ILE A 106 -2.84 -5.69 -1.66
C ILE A 106 -1.33 -5.70 -1.39
N PRO A 107 -0.78 -6.77 -0.81
CA PRO A 107 0.66 -6.90 -0.63
C PRO A 107 1.32 -7.27 -1.96
N VAL A 108 2.42 -6.61 -2.29
CA VAL A 108 3.26 -6.98 -3.43
C VAL A 108 4.32 -8.01 -2.98
N PHE A 109 4.73 -8.89 -3.89
CA PHE A 109 5.74 -9.94 -3.64
C PHE A 109 5.43 -10.82 -2.43
N MET A 110 4.16 -11.11 -2.22
CA MET A 110 3.73 -11.93 -1.09
C MET A 110 4.15 -13.38 -1.28
N ASN A 111 4.89 -13.92 -0.30
CA ASN A 111 5.13 -15.33 -0.19
C ASN A 111 4.03 -15.96 0.71
N PRO A 112 3.17 -16.84 0.19
CA PRO A 112 2.09 -17.44 0.96
C PRO A 112 2.58 -18.32 2.12
N ASN A 113 3.80 -18.86 2.03
CA ASN A 113 4.43 -19.66 3.08
C ASN A 113 5.03 -18.81 4.21
N ARG A 114 5.05 -17.47 4.04
CA ARG A 114 5.58 -16.52 4.99
C ARG A 114 4.54 -15.44 5.34
N PHE A 115 3.30 -15.87 5.51
CA PHE A 115 2.22 -14.98 5.95
C PHE A 115 2.45 -14.44 7.37
N ASP A 116 3.21 -15.17 8.17
CA ASP A 116 3.64 -14.82 9.53
C ASP A 116 4.18 -13.37 9.63
N VAL A 117 4.84 -12.87 8.59
CA VAL A 117 5.41 -11.51 8.59
C VAL A 117 4.36 -10.38 8.66
N PHE A 118 3.08 -10.70 8.51
CA PHE A 118 1.95 -9.77 8.59
C PHE A 118 1.09 -9.95 9.84
N GLU A 119 1.14 -11.11 10.50
CA GLU A 119 0.18 -11.52 11.53
C GLU A 119 0.09 -10.54 12.71
N ASP A 120 1.22 -10.17 13.31
CA ASP A 120 1.22 -9.24 14.44
C ASP A 120 0.59 -7.89 14.07
N ALA A 121 0.97 -7.35 12.91
CA ALA A 121 0.45 -6.06 12.46
C ALA A 121 -1.03 -6.12 12.09
N LEU A 122 -1.51 -7.24 11.53
CA LEU A 122 -2.92 -7.45 11.26
C LEU A 122 -3.72 -7.54 12.56
N ASN A 123 -3.26 -8.34 13.53
CA ASN A 123 -3.90 -8.51 14.82
C ASN A 123 -4.01 -7.19 15.58
N ASP A 124 -2.91 -6.42 15.67
CA ASP A 124 -2.91 -5.09 16.27
C ASP A 124 -3.93 -4.14 15.60
N GLY A 125 -4.03 -4.20 14.28
CA GLY A 125 -4.97 -3.37 13.52
C GLY A 125 -6.42 -3.82 13.73
N PHE A 126 -6.70 -5.11 13.75
CA PHE A 126 -8.03 -5.67 14.01
C PHE A 126 -8.51 -5.37 15.43
N GLU A 127 -7.64 -5.52 16.42
CA GLU A 127 -7.94 -5.16 17.81
C GLU A 127 -8.35 -3.67 17.90
N LYS A 128 -7.58 -2.80 17.26
CA LYS A 128 -7.85 -1.36 17.25
C LYS A 128 -9.12 -1.00 16.50
N ALA A 129 -9.45 -1.71 15.43
CA ALA A 129 -10.71 -1.52 14.70
C ALA A 129 -11.93 -1.89 15.54
N GLY A 130 -11.80 -2.93 16.36
CA GLY A 130 -12.90 -3.50 17.13
C GLY A 130 -13.99 -4.13 16.26
N GLY A 131 -15.20 -4.29 16.81
CA GLY A 131 -16.35 -4.75 16.04
C GLY A 131 -16.27 -6.18 15.49
N GLY A 132 -15.34 -7.02 15.99
CA GLY A 132 -15.13 -8.38 15.51
C GLY A 132 -14.38 -8.45 14.17
N LYS A 133 -13.61 -7.42 13.84
CA LYS A 133 -12.78 -7.44 12.64
C LYS A 133 -11.69 -8.51 12.72
N SER A 134 -11.53 -9.28 11.65
CA SER A 134 -10.60 -10.41 11.56
C SER A 134 -10.31 -10.75 10.11
N LEU A 135 -9.49 -11.76 9.87
CA LEU A 135 -9.26 -12.30 8.51
C LEU A 135 -10.52 -12.87 7.84
N ASP A 136 -11.57 -13.21 8.60
CA ASP A 136 -12.83 -13.69 8.03
C ASP A 136 -13.59 -12.59 7.26
N ASN A 137 -13.35 -11.32 7.60
CA ASN A 137 -13.99 -10.16 6.98
C ASN A 137 -13.01 -9.13 6.42
N PHE A 138 -11.73 -9.50 6.29
CA PHE A 138 -10.66 -8.68 5.71
C PHE A 138 -9.98 -9.42 4.57
N THR A 139 -9.95 -8.82 3.37
CA THR A 139 -9.45 -9.47 2.17
C THR A 139 -7.94 -9.22 2.00
N VAL A 140 -7.17 -10.28 1.78
CA VAL A 140 -5.76 -10.18 1.36
C VAL A 140 -5.66 -10.63 -0.10
N THR A 141 -5.32 -9.70 -1.00
CA THR A 141 -5.32 -9.94 -2.45
C THR A 141 -3.95 -9.58 -3.04
N PRO A 142 -2.97 -10.49 -3.04
CA PRO A 142 -1.66 -10.24 -3.63
C PRO A 142 -1.74 -10.16 -5.16
N PHE A 143 -0.80 -9.42 -5.75
CA PHE A 143 -0.53 -9.54 -7.18
C PHE A 143 0.19 -10.86 -7.46
N CYS A 144 -0.27 -11.57 -8.48
CA CYS A 144 0.36 -12.77 -8.98
C CYS A 144 0.75 -12.55 -10.46
N ALA A 145 2.05 -12.52 -10.75
CA ALA A 145 2.53 -12.52 -12.13
C ALA A 145 2.51 -13.94 -12.68
N ILE A 146 1.94 -14.11 -13.88
CA ILE A 146 1.89 -15.40 -14.56
C ILE A 146 2.61 -15.27 -15.88
N ASN A 147 3.66 -16.09 -16.09
CA ASN A 147 4.37 -16.20 -17.34
C ASN A 147 4.23 -17.62 -17.86
N LEU A 148 3.62 -17.79 -19.04
CA LEU A 148 3.44 -19.07 -19.67
C LEU A 148 4.48 -19.25 -20.76
N MET A 149 5.54 -20.01 -20.48
CA MET A 149 6.66 -20.30 -21.39
C MET A 149 7.14 -21.74 -21.19
N ASP A 150 7.68 -22.35 -22.25
CA ASP A 150 8.27 -23.70 -22.16
C ASP A 150 9.62 -23.71 -21.42
N ASP A 151 10.35 -22.60 -21.48
CA ASP A 151 11.61 -22.41 -20.76
C ASP A 151 11.34 -21.75 -19.40
N GLU A 152 11.50 -22.52 -18.32
CA GLU A 152 11.28 -22.05 -16.94
C GLU A 152 12.23 -20.90 -16.56
N ALA A 153 13.49 -20.93 -16.98
CA ALA A 153 14.44 -19.86 -16.67
C ALA A 153 14.02 -18.54 -17.33
N ALA A 154 13.59 -18.61 -18.60
CA ALA A 154 13.04 -17.47 -19.32
C ALA A 154 11.72 -16.97 -18.69
N ALA A 155 10.87 -17.87 -18.20
CA ALA A 155 9.62 -17.51 -17.51
C ALA A 155 9.84 -16.75 -16.18
N ARG A 156 10.92 -17.07 -15.46
CA ARG A 156 11.28 -16.42 -14.19
C ARG A 156 11.99 -15.08 -14.37
N GLN A 157 12.57 -14.83 -15.52
CA GLN A 157 13.40 -13.65 -15.76
C GLN A 157 12.68 -12.31 -15.50
N PRO A 158 11.43 -12.06 -15.96
CA PRO A 158 10.72 -10.81 -15.67
C PRO A 158 10.46 -10.59 -14.17
N ALA A 159 10.20 -11.66 -13.42
CA ALA A 159 10.02 -11.57 -11.96
C ALA A 159 11.34 -11.20 -11.28
N ARG A 160 12.46 -11.79 -11.71
CA ARG A 160 13.81 -11.50 -11.23
C ARG A 160 14.18 -10.03 -11.47
N GLU A 161 13.93 -9.52 -12.66
CA GLU A 161 14.17 -8.11 -13.01
C GLU A 161 13.34 -7.15 -12.13
N ASN A 162 12.08 -7.48 -11.93
CA ASN A 162 11.18 -6.69 -11.09
C ASN A 162 11.64 -6.69 -9.63
N LEU A 163 11.99 -7.85 -9.07
CA LEU A 163 12.51 -7.96 -7.70
C LEU A 163 13.81 -7.19 -7.53
N ALA A 164 14.78 -7.32 -8.48
CA ALA A 164 16.02 -6.58 -8.43
C ALA A 164 15.79 -5.06 -8.45
N LEU A 165 14.87 -4.58 -9.28
CA LEU A 165 14.49 -3.16 -9.34
C LEU A 165 13.90 -2.68 -8.00
N TYR A 166 12.93 -3.41 -7.45
CA TYR A 166 12.24 -2.96 -6.24
C TYR A 166 13.12 -3.07 -5.00
N ILE A 167 13.78 -4.21 -4.80
CA ILE A 167 14.66 -4.44 -3.64
C ILE A 167 15.91 -3.55 -3.71
N GLY A 168 16.44 -3.34 -4.92
CA GLY A 168 17.68 -2.58 -5.14
C GLY A 168 17.47 -1.09 -5.33
N GLY A 169 16.45 -0.66 -6.09
CA GLY A 169 16.37 0.68 -6.64
C GLY A 169 15.17 1.54 -6.24
N MET A 170 14.11 0.96 -5.68
CA MET A 170 12.89 1.71 -5.35
C MET A 170 12.92 2.39 -3.98
N GLY A 171 14.11 2.76 -3.50
CA GLY A 171 14.32 3.50 -2.27
C GLY A 171 15.79 3.83 -2.03
N ALA A 172 16.06 4.74 -1.10
CA ALA A 172 17.41 5.01 -0.61
C ALA A 172 17.93 3.81 0.19
N ARG A 173 19.28 3.73 0.38
CA ARG A 173 19.92 2.61 1.10
C ARG A 173 19.27 2.30 2.45
N ASP A 174 18.95 3.33 3.22
CA ASP A 174 18.41 3.20 4.58
C ASP A 174 16.87 3.38 4.61
N LYS A 175 16.21 3.42 3.46
CA LYS A 175 14.77 3.68 3.36
C LYS A 175 14.16 3.06 2.11
N ASN A 176 14.15 1.73 2.07
CA ASN A 176 13.55 0.96 0.99
C ASN A 176 12.62 -0.11 1.58
N PHE A 177 11.32 0.10 1.47
CA PHE A 177 10.29 -0.79 2.01
C PHE A 177 10.38 -2.22 1.45
N TYR A 178 10.80 -2.38 0.20
CA TYR A 178 10.90 -3.69 -0.47
C TYR A 178 12.16 -4.43 -0.01
N ASN A 179 13.26 -3.73 0.21
CA ASN A 179 14.48 -4.29 0.79
C ASN A 179 14.21 -4.78 2.23
N ASP A 180 13.57 -3.95 3.05
CA ASP A 180 13.19 -4.31 4.41
C ASP A 180 12.19 -5.48 4.43
N TYR A 181 11.33 -5.57 3.41
CA TYR A 181 10.39 -6.68 3.29
C TYR A 181 11.12 -7.99 2.94
N ALA A 182 12.05 -7.97 1.98
CA ALA A 182 12.88 -9.13 1.65
C ALA A 182 13.67 -9.65 2.86
N LYS A 183 14.20 -8.74 3.71
CA LYS A 183 14.84 -9.11 4.98
C LYS A 183 13.88 -9.82 5.93
N ARG A 184 12.65 -9.31 6.10
CA ARG A 184 11.63 -9.97 6.95
C ARG A 184 11.22 -11.35 6.42
N LEU A 185 11.28 -11.56 5.11
CA LEU A 185 11.05 -12.87 4.50
C LEU A 185 12.22 -13.85 4.74
N GLY A 186 13.34 -13.40 5.34
CA GLY A 186 14.50 -14.23 5.66
C GLY A 186 15.64 -14.13 4.63
N HIS A 187 15.57 -13.19 3.69
CA HIS A 187 16.56 -13.00 2.62
C HIS A 187 17.47 -11.78 2.86
N GLU A 188 17.94 -11.58 4.09
CA GLU A 188 18.72 -10.39 4.45
C GLU A 188 20.00 -10.24 3.61
N GLY A 189 20.78 -11.31 3.46
CA GLY A 189 22.01 -11.30 2.66
C GLY A 189 21.75 -10.91 1.20
N ALA A 190 20.77 -11.55 0.57
CA ALA A 190 20.39 -11.25 -0.80
C ALA A 190 19.87 -9.80 -0.96
N ALA A 191 19.07 -9.31 -0.01
CA ALA A 191 18.55 -7.95 -0.03
C ALA A 191 19.67 -6.89 0.00
N VAL A 192 20.73 -7.13 0.78
CA VAL A 192 21.91 -6.25 0.85
C VAL A 192 22.68 -6.31 -0.48
N GLU A 193 23.02 -7.49 -0.99
CA GLU A 193 23.75 -7.64 -2.24
C GLU A 193 23.02 -7.03 -3.43
N ILE A 194 21.73 -7.31 -3.57
CA ILE A 194 20.90 -6.76 -4.65
C ILE A 194 20.97 -5.22 -4.63
N GLN A 195 20.82 -4.61 -3.43
CA GLN A 195 20.84 -3.16 -3.30
C GLN A 195 22.23 -2.58 -3.57
N ASP A 196 23.29 -3.21 -3.08
CA ASP A 196 24.67 -2.79 -3.30
C ASP A 196 25.05 -2.79 -4.77
N HIS A 197 24.74 -3.86 -5.48
CA HIS A 197 24.97 -3.96 -6.92
C HIS A 197 24.10 -2.97 -7.70
N PHE A 198 22.82 -2.88 -7.36
CA PHE A 198 21.89 -2.01 -8.07
C PHE A 198 22.29 -0.53 -7.96
N LEU A 199 22.60 -0.03 -6.75
CA LEU A 199 23.01 1.35 -6.51
C LEU A 199 24.38 1.68 -7.09
N ALA A 200 25.26 0.66 -7.25
CA ALA A 200 26.55 0.79 -7.92
C ALA A 200 26.44 0.70 -9.47
N GLY A 201 25.24 0.59 -10.03
CA GLY A 201 25.01 0.47 -11.47
C GLY A 201 25.29 -0.92 -12.06
N ARG A 202 25.67 -1.89 -11.25
CA ARG A 202 25.97 -3.29 -11.64
C ARG A 202 24.66 -4.10 -11.73
N ARG A 203 23.88 -3.82 -12.77
CA ARG A 203 22.53 -4.40 -12.94
C ARG A 203 22.53 -5.92 -13.10
N ALA A 204 23.48 -6.46 -13.85
CA ALA A 204 23.57 -7.90 -14.08
C ALA A 204 23.85 -8.66 -12.78
N GLU A 205 24.75 -8.13 -11.94
CA GLU A 205 25.06 -8.71 -10.64
C GLU A 205 23.85 -8.59 -9.68
N ALA A 206 23.15 -7.46 -9.70
CA ALA A 206 21.93 -7.29 -8.90
C ALA A 206 20.85 -8.33 -9.27
N LEU A 207 20.70 -8.63 -10.57
CA LEU A 207 19.78 -9.68 -11.02
C LEU A 207 20.24 -11.07 -10.57
N ALA A 208 21.54 -11.34 -10.68
CA ALA A 208 22.12 -12.63 -10.28
C ALA A 208 22.00 -12.89 -8.76
N SER A 209 21.93 -11.83 -7.94
CA SER A 209 21.76 -11.93 -6.49
C SER A 209 20.32 -12.19 -6.06
N VAL A 210 19.32 -12.20 -6.96
CA VAL A 210 17.93 -12.54 -6.62
C VAL A 210 17.79 -14.05 -6.48
N PRO A 211 17.51 -14.58 -5.29
CA PRO A 211 17.36 -16.02 -5.10
C PRO A 211 16.02 -16.52 -5.68
N ASP A 212 16.00 -17.77 -6.11
CA ASP A 212 14.82 -18.39 -6.72
C ASP A 212 13.65 -18.50 -5.74
N GLU A 213 13.93 -18.59 -4.46
CA GLU A 213 12.92 -18.65 -3.39
C GLU A 213 12.10 -17.34 -3.24
N LEU A 214 12.57 -16.23 -3.81
CA LEU A 214 11.83 -14.98 -3.88
C LEU A 214 10.96 -14.86 -5.13
N ILE A 215 11.16 -15.72 -6.13
CA ILE A 215 10.44 -15.75 -7.40
C ILE A 215 9.28 -16.74 -7.33
#